data_eda6b63d03da38ac311b04bea035c69b
#
_entry.id   eda6b63d03da38ac311b04bea035c69b
#
_cell.length_a   1.000
_cell.length_b   1.000
_cell.length_c   1.000
_cell.angle_alpha   90.00
_cell.angle_beta   90.00
_cell.angle_gamma   90.00
#
_symmetry.space_group_name_H-M   'P 1'
#
loop_
_entity.id
_entity.type
_entity.pdbx_description
1 polymer ?
#
loop_
_entity_poly.entity_id
_entity_poly.type
_entity_poly.pdbx_seq_one_letter_code
_entity_poly.pdbx_strand_id
1 'polypeptide(L)'
;NLELKDYSSGLKDGDIPDKTLDAIYHTKIALNRVIISSFNHDWLKRVMEKEPDIEVQALIGENDTDPLDFGDLEFSTYNANALCIDPDQIKHLKALGKKINLFTINDPKEFLRFVKIGVDGIFTDFPQIFVQGSSK
;
A
#
# COMPACT_ATOMS: atom_id res chain seq x y z
N ASN A 1 -8.63 -4.10 -2.32
CA ASN A 1 -7.62 -3.10 -2.67
C ASN A 1 -7.68 -2.82 -4.17
N LEU A 2 -7.77 -1.53 -4.53
CA LEU A 2 -7.68 -1.04 -5.91
C LEU A 2 -6.37 -0.27 -6.05
N GLU A 3 -5.45 -0.77 -6.85
CA GLU A 3 -4.22 -0.06 -7.18
C GLU A 3 -4.43 0.83 -8.39
N LEU A 4 -4.20 2.15 -8.23
CA LEU A 4 -4.20 3.11 -9.31
C LEU A 4 -2.81 3.19 -9.92
N LYS A 5 -2.69 2.87 -11.22
CA LYS A 5 -1.42 2.88 -11.94
C LYS A 5 -1.38 4.00 -12.96
N ASP A 6 -0.26 4.72 -12.95
CA ASP A 6 0.07 5.73 -13.95
C ASP A 6 0.85 5.07 -15.09
N TYR A 7 0.16 4.73 -16.15
CA TYR A 7 0.82 4.34 -17.39
C TYR A 7 0.94 5.57 -18.27
N SER A 8 1.97 6.38 -18.07
CA SER A 8 2.21 7.66 -18.77
C SER A 8 2.30 7.51 -20.29
N SER A 9 1.20 7.18 -20.91
CA SER A 9 1.02 7.04 -22.38
C SER A 9 0.47 8.29 -23.04
N GLY A 10 0.62 9.46 -22.41
CA GLY A 10 0.18 10.74 -22.97
C GLY A 10 -1.32 11.03 -22.86
N LEU A 11 -2.12 10.18 -22.23
CA LEU A 11 -3.47 10.49 -21.80
C LEU A 11 -3.40 11.44 -20.60
N LYS A 12 -4.32 12.39 -20.51
CA LYS A 12 -4.44 13.27 -19.33
C LYS A 12 -4.96 12.44 -18.15
N ASP A 13 -4.06 11.85 -17.37
CA ASP A 13 -4.38 10.93 -16.27
C ASP A 13 -4.99 11.62 -15.04
N GLY A 14 -5.22 12.94 -15.10
CA GLY A 14 -5.80 13.73 -14.02
C GLY A 14 -7.18 13.29 -13.54
N ASP A 15 -7.88 12.47 -14.33
CA ASP A 15 -9.24 12.03 -14.03
C ASP A 15 -9.32 10.62 -13.40
N ILE A 16 -8.21 9.91 -13.26
CA ILE A 16 -8.22 8.51 -12.77
C ILE A 16 -8.83 8.40 -11.36
N PRO A 17 -8.46 9.23 -10.37
CA PRO A 17 -9.11 9.19 -9.07
C PRO A 17 -10.63 9.38 -9.15
N ASP A 18 -11.10 10.35 -9.93
CA ASP A 18 -12.52 10.67 -10.05
C ASP A 18 -13.31 9.54 -10.71
N LYS A 19 -12.80 9.00 -11.81
CA LYS A 19 -13.41 7.85 -12.49
C LYS A 19 -13.45 6.61 -11.60
N THR A 20 -12.42 6.42 -10.77
CA THR A 20 -12.38 5.32 -9.81
C THR A 20 -13.44 5.50 -8.73
N LEU A 21 -13.60 6.70 -8.18
CA LEU A 21 -14.65 7.00 -7.21
C LEU A 21 -16.04 6.80 -7.82
N ASP A 22 -16.28 7.29 -9.04
CA ASP A 22 -17.53 7.07 -9.75
C ASP A 22 -17.84 5.58 -9.94
N ALA A 23 -16.84 4.78 -10.31
CA ALA A 23 -17.00 3.34 -10.45
C ALA A 23 -17.34 2.68 -9.10
N ILE A 24 -16.70 3.09 -8.01
CA ILE A 24 -16.98 2.58 -6.65
C ILE A 24 -18.43 2.89 -6.27
N TYR A 25 -18.91 4.11 -6.49
CA TYR A 25 -20.29 4.50 -6.18
C TYR A 25 -21.32 3.66 -6.93
N HIS A 26 -21.05 3.33 -8.19
CA HIS A 26 -21.96 2.47 -8.98
C HIS A 26 -22.06 1.05 -8.41
N THR A 27 -21.04 0.55 -7.72
CA THR A 27 -21.07 -0.79 -7.10
C THR A 27 -21.92 -0.85 -5.84
N LYS A 28 -22.22 0.29 -5.20
CA LYS A 28 -22.88 0.40 -3.89
C LYS A 28 -22.14 -0.34 -2.76
N ILE A 29 -20.86 -0.61 -2.92
CA ILE A 29 -20.03 -1.17 -1.84
C ILE A 29 -19.84 -0.13 -0.73
N ALA A 30 -19.83 -0.56 0.52
CA ALA A 30 -19.51 0.34 1.63
C ALA A 30 -18.08 0.86 1.52
N LEU A 31 -17.89 2.19 1.58
CA LEU A 31 -16.60 2.84 1.33
C LEU A 31 -15.50 2.37 2.28
N ASN A 32 -15.84 2.10 3.55
CA ASN A 32 -14.92 1.55 4.55
C ASN A 32 -14.45 0.11 4.27
N ARG A 33 -14.92 -0.53 3.20
CA ARG A 33 -14.45 -1.84 2.70
C ARG A 33 -13.55 -1.70 1.48
N VAL A 34 -13.26 -0.48 1.06
CA VAL A 34 -12.42 -0.19 -0.09
C VAL A 34 -11.10 0.38 0.40
N ILE A 35 -10.01 -0.10 -0.18
CA ILE A 35 -8.68 0.46 -0.04
C ILE A 35 -8.22 0.91 -1.42
N ILE A 36 -7.67 2.11 -1.52
CA ILE A 36 -7.04 2.61 -2.74
C ILE A 36 -5.54 2.77 -2.49
N SER A 37 -4.72 2.20 -3.37
CA SER A 37 -3.27 2.34 -3.32
C SER A 37 -2.70 2.89 -4.62
N SER A 38 -1.57 3.60 -4.54
CA SER A 38 -0.88 4.14 -5.71
C SER A 38 0.55 4.54 -5.38
N PHE A 39 1.44 4.48 -6.39
CA PHE A 39 2.72 5.16 -6.39
C PHE A 39 2.57 6.67 -6.66
N ASN A 40 1.48 7.09 -7.30
CA ASN A 40 1.14 8.50 -7.49
C ASN A 40 0.42 9.04 -6.24
N HIS A 41 1.16 9.66 -5.34
CA HIS A 41 0.66 10.12 -4.05
C HIS A 41 -0.31 11.32 -4.18
N ASP A 42 -0.21 12.12 -5.23
CA ASP A 42 -1.15 13.22 -5.47
C ASP A 42 -2.56 12.69 -5.78
N TRP A 43 -2.65 11.53 -6.43
CA TRP A 43 -3.94 10.88 -6.63
C TRP A 43 -4.55 10.39 -5.31
N LEU A 44 -3.72 9.88 -4.39
CA LEU A 44 -4.19 9.47 -3.06
C LEU A 44 -4.69 10.67 -2.25
N LYS A 45 -3.99 11.80 -2.29
CA LYS A 45 -4.42 13.05 -1.65
C LYS A 45 -5.78 13.49 -2.18
N ARG A 46 -5.97 13.45 -3.51
CA ARG A 46 -7.25 13.77 -4.15
C ARG A 46 -8.38 12.84 -3.71
N VAL A 47 -8.11 11.55 -3.56
CA VAL A 47 -9.09 10.60 -3.01
C VAL A 47 -9.44 10.95 -1.57
N MET A 48 -8.45 11.21 -0.70
CA MET A 48 -8.66 11.59 0.70
C MET A 48 -9.50 12.86 0.85
N GLU A 49 -9.27 13.85 -0.01
CA GLU A 49 -10.02 15.11 -0.01
C GLU A 49 -11.50 14.91 -0.39
N LYS A 50 -11.79 14.00 -1.32
CA LYS A 50 -13.14 13.74 -1.83
C LYS A 50 -13.91 12.75 -1.01
N GLU A 51 -13.25 11.69 -0.56
CA GLU A 51 -13.83 10.56 0.17
C GLU A 51 -12.95 10.13 1.34
N PRO A 52 -13.02 10.83 2.48
CA PRO A 52 -12.21 10.54 3.65
C PRO A 52 -12.54 9.18 4.31
N ASP A 53 -13.66 8.57 3.98
CA ASP A 53 -14.07 7.24 4.47
C ASP A 53 -13.38 6.09 3.73
N ILE A 54 -12.71 6.36 2.61
CA ILE A 54 -11.91 5.37 1.90
C ILE A 54 -10.50 5.36 2.46
N GLU A 55 -10.01 4.17 2.86
CA GLU A 55 -8.61 4.02 3.26
C GLU A 55 -7.69 4.14 2.04
N VAL A 56 -6.68 5.01 2.14
CA VAL A 56 -5.62 5.12 1.13
C VAL A 56 -4.30 4.59 1.68
N GLN A 57 -3.53 3.94 0.83
CA GLN A 57 -2.23 3.37 1.17
C GLN A 57 -1.18 3.77 0.14
N ALA A 58 -0.11 4.44 0.59
CA ALA A 58 0.95 4.90 -0.28
C ALA A 58 1.89 3.75 -0.67
N LEU A 59 2.09 3.52 -1.96
CA LEU A 59 3.09 2.59 -2.49
C LEU A 59 4.46 3.28 -2.57
N ILE A 60 5.51 2.61 -2.15
CA ILE A 60 6.89 3.12 -2.14
C ILE A 60 7.84 2.08 -2.73
N GLY A 61 8.77 2.52 -3.60
CA GLY A 61 9.81 1.66 -4.18
C GLY A 61 9.43 1.03 -5.52
N GLU A 62 8.78 1.78 -6.41
CA GLU A 62 8.42 1.33 -7.76
C GLU A 62 9.64 0.91 -8.60
N ASN A 63 10.75 1.61 -8.44
CA ASN A 63 11.94 1.45 -9.28
C ASN A 63 13.09 0.70 -8.58
N ASP A 64 12.82 -0.05 -7.51
CA ASP A 64 13.82 -0.80 -6.75
C ASP A 64 15.02 0.05 -6.32
N THR A 65 14.78 1.31 -6.00
CA THR A 65 15.84 2.24 -5.55
C THR A 65 16.00 2.20 -4.03
N ASP A 66 17.22 2.10 -3.57
CA ASP A 66 17.62 2.08 -2.17
C ASP A 66 18.42 3.38 -1.85
N PRO A 67 18.16 4.08 -0.74
CA PRO A 67 17.09 3.85 0.24
C PRO A 67 15.71 4.33 -0.26
N LEU A 68 14.65 3.75 0.31
CA LEU A 68 13.28 4.17 0.02
C LEU A 68 13.00 5.58 0.57
N ASP A 69 12.34 6.41 -0.22
CA ASP A 69 11.88 7.74 0.19
C ASP A 69 10.38 7.69 0.55
N PHE A 70 10.06 7.95 1.81
CA PHE A 70 8.69 8.00 2.32
C PHE A 70 8.09 9.42 2.31
N GLY A 71 8.81 10.41 1.78
CA GLY A 71 8.37 11.80 1.74
C GLY A 71 8.07 12.37 3.13
N ASP A 72 7.05 13.24 3.20
CA ASP A 72 6.65 13.94 4.43
C ASP A 72 5.82 13.08 5.40
N LEU A 73 5.73 11.77 5.19
CA LEU A 73 4.99 10.82 6.03
C LEU A 73 3.50 11.17 6.21
N GLU A 74 2.87 11.70 5.17
CA GLU A 74 1.48 12.20 5.20
C GLU A 74 0.45 11.07 5.37
N PHE A 75 0.76 9.84 4.96
CA PHE A 75 -0.17 8.71 4.97
C PHE A 75 -0.10 7.92 6.28
N SER A 76 -1.19 7.26 6.64
CA SER A 76 -1.26 6.37 7.80
C SER A 76 -0.68 4.99 7.52
N THR A 77 -0.76 4.54 6.27
CA THR A 77 -0.30 3.20 5.83
C THR A 77 0.59 3.32 4.61
N TYR A 78 1.72 2.64 4.66
CA TYR A 78 2.68 2.53 3.56
C TYR A 78 2.84 1.08 3.13
N ASN A 79 2.83 0.84 1.83
CA ASN A 79 3.15 -0.44 1.22
C ASN A 79 4.50 -0.29 0.53
N ALA A 80 5.55 -0.92 1.07
CA ALA A 80 6.91 -0.70 0.63
C ALA A 80 7.50 -1.94 -0.05
N ASN A 81 8.43 -1.70 -0.99
CA ASN A 81 9.18 -2.76 -1.66
C ASN A 81 10.10 -3.45 -0.65
N ALA A 82 9.88 -4.76 -0.45
CA ALA A 82 10.64 -5.57 0.50
C ALA A 82 12.13 -5.70 0.15
N LEU A 83 12.50 -5.56 -1.13
CA LEU A 83 13.90 -5.65 -1.58
C LEU A 83 14.71 -4.42 -1.20
N CYS A 84 14.05 -3.27 -1.00
CA CYS A 84 14.71 -1.98 -0.81
C CYS A 84 14.54 -1.42 0.61
N ILE A 85 13.62 -1.97 1.42
CA ILE A 85 13.36 -1.42 2.74
C ILE A 85 14.40 -1.87 3.76
N ASP A 86 14.90 -0.90 4.53
CA ASP A 86 15.78 -1.14 5.66
C ASP A 86 14.97 -1.46 6.94
N PRO A 87 15.41 -2.44 7.76
CA PRO A 87 14.81 -2.71 9.07
C PRO A 87 14.67 -1.49 10.00
N ASP A 88 15.60 -0.55 9.93
CA ASP A 88 15.53 0.66 10.76
C ASP A 88 14.49 1.65 10.23
N GLN A 89 14.24 1.70 8.92
CA GLN A 89 13.10 2.43 8.35
C GLN A 89 11.78 1.87 8.86
N ILE A 90 11.61 0.54 8.92
CA ILE A 90 10.40 -0.10 9.47
C ILE A 90 10.21 0.32 10.92
N LYS A 91 11.23 0.21 11.76
CA LYS A 91 11.15 0.60 13.18
C LYS A 91 10.79 2.06 13.35
N HIS A 92 11.39 2.95 12.52
CA HIS A 92 11.10 4.37 12.55
C HIS A 92 9.63 4.66 12.22
N LEU A 93 9.11 4.09 11.15
CA LEU A 93 7.68 4.22 10.78
C LEU A 93 6.76 3.69 11.88
N LYS A 94 7.07 2.55 12.47
CA LYS A 94 6.31 1.99 13.59
C LYS A 94 6.34 2.89 14.82
N ALA A 95 7.48 3.49 15.15
CA ALA A 95 7.61 4.45 16.26
C ALA A 95 6.74 5.71 16.04
N LEU A 96 6.50 6.10 14.78
CA LEU A 96 5.59 7.18 14.41
C LEU A 96 4.11 6.76 14.32
N GLY A 97 3.78 5.53 14.71
CA GLY A 97 2.42 5.00 14.67
C GLY A 97 1.91 4.67 13.26
N LYS A 98 2.78 4.60 12.26
CA LYS A 98 2.41 4.23 10.90
C LYS A 98 2.21 2.72 10.77
N LYS A 99 1.34 2.31 9.83
CA LYS A 99 1.26 0.92 9.38
C LYS A 99 2.19 0.72 8.19
N ILE A 100 2.84 -0.43 8.14
CA ILE A 100 3.75 -0.81 7.07
C ILE A 100 3.43 -2.23 6.58
N ASN A 101 3.13 -2.34 5.30
CA ASN A 101 3.00 -3.61 4.60
C ASN A 101 4.14 -3.74 3.59
N LEU A 102 4.53 -4.96 3.26
CA LEU A 102 5.61 -5.20 2.31
C LEU A 102 5.13 -5.97 1.07
N PHE A 103 5.65 -5.60 -0.10
CA PHE A 103 5.48 -6.32 -1.36
C PHE A 103 6.85 -6.60 -1.99
N THR A 104 7.07 -7.70 -2.64
CA THR A 104 6.24 -8.90 -2.66
C THR A 104 6.97 -9.97 -1.87
N ILE A 105 6.33 -10.54 -0.85
CA ILE A 105 6.91 -11.56 0.02
C ILE A 105 6.33 -12.92 -0.34
N ASN A 106 7.17 -13.81 -0.88
CA ASN A 106 6.78 -15.16 -1.30
C ASN A 106 7.46 -16.27 -0.48
N ASP A 107 8.45 -15.93 0.34
CA ASP A 107 9.14 -16.88 1.23
C ASP A 107 8.62 -16.77 2.67
N PRO A 108 8.10 -17.88 3.27
CA PRO A 108 7.68 -17.88 4.68
C PRO A 108 8.77 -17.51 5.69
N LYS A 109 10.06 -17.79 5.39
CA LYS A 109 11.16 -17.40 6.28
C LYS A 109 11.38 -15.90 6.27
N GLU A 110 11.29 -15.30 5.11
CA GLU A 110 11.37 -13.84 4.95
C GLU A 110 10.18 -13.15 5.66
N PHE A 111 8.97 -13.68 5.48
CA PHE A 111 7.78 -13.23 6.20
C PHE A 111 8.01 -13.22 7.72
N LEU A 112 8.49 -14.33 8.29
CA LEU A 112 8.75 -14.43 9.74
C LEU A 112 9.80 -13.43 10.22
N ARG A 113 10.80 -13.12 9.38
CA ARG A 113 11.80 -12.09 9.69
C ARG A 113 11.15 -10.71 9.80
N PHE A 114 10.30 -10.34 8.86
CA PHE A 114 9.65 -9.04 8.85
C PHE A 114 8.57 -8.88 9.93
N VAL A 115 7.82 -9.94 10.23
CA VAL A 115 6.86 -9.96 11.35
C VAL A 115 7.55 -9.64 12.68
N LYS A 116 8.75 -10.19 12.92
CA LYS A 116 9.54 -9.91 14.15
C LYS A 116 9.97 -8.44 14.27
N ILE A 117 10.08 -7.73 13.17
CA ILE A 117 10.44 -6.30 13.13
C ILE A 117 9.19 -5.41 13.31
N GLY A 118 7.98 -5.96 13.15
CA GLY A 118 6.73 -5.27 13.38
C GLY A 118 5.98 -4.85 12.11
N VAL A 119 6.24 -5.50 10.98
CA VAL A 119 5.46 -5.33 9.74
C VAL A 119 4.00 -5.77 9.98
N ASP A 120 3.05 -4.97 9.50
CA ASP A 120 1.61 -5.18 9.74
C ASP A 120 0.97 -6.15 8.75
N GLY A 121 1.51 -6.23 7.52
CA GLY A 121 0.97 -7.11 6.48
C GLY A 121 1.94 -7.33 5.33
N ILE A 122 1.57 -8.23 4.44
CA ILE A 122 2.33 -8.52 3.22
C ILE A 122 1.41 -8.63 2.01
N PHE A 123 1.97 -8.34 0.85
CA PHE A 123 1.44 -8.76 -0.45
C PHE A 123 2.23 -9.96 -0.93
N THR A 124 1.53 -10.99 -1.37
CA THR A 124 2.13 -12.26 -1.82
C THR A 124 1.37 -12.84 -3.00
N ASP A 125 2.09 -13.53 -3.89
CA ASP A 125 1.49 -14.28 -4.99
C ASP A 125 0.93 -15.64 -4.53
N PHE A 126 1.32 -16.09 -3.31
CA PHE A 126 0.99 -17.41 -2.78
C PHE A 126 0.29 -17.33 -1.41
N PRO A 127 -0.89 -16.68 -1.29
CA PRO A 127 -1.53 -16.48 0.01
C PRO A 127 -1.82 -17.78 0.75
N GLN A 128 -2.04 -18.88 0.03
CA GLN A 128 -2.35 -20.20 0.61
C GLN A 128 -1.23 -20.76 1.48
N ILE A 129 0.04 -20.38 1.26
CA ILE A 129 1.16 -20.88 2.08
C ILE A 129 1.29 -20.16 3.42
N PHE A 130 0.66 -18.98 3.56
CA PHE A 130 0.69 -18.17 4.78
C PHE A 130 -0.55 -18.37 5.65
N VAL A 131 -1.66 -18.88 5.10
CA VAL A 131 -2.93 -19.07 5.81
C VAL A 131 -3.01 -20.42 6.52
N GLN A 132 -2.24 -21.43 6.12
CA GLN A 132 -2.28 -22.78 6.68
C GLN A 132 -1.82 -22.88 8.16
N GLY A 133 -1.35 -21.79 8.78
CA GLY A 133 -0.94 -21.72 10.18
C GLY A 133 -2.01 -21.24 11.16
N SER A 134 -3.19 -20.82 10.71
CA SER A 134 -4.20 -20.17 11.55
C SER A 134 -5.32 -21.11 12.05
N SER A 135 -5.19 -22.42 11.80
CA SER A 135 -6.16 -23.42 12.28
C SER A 135 -5.54 -24.25 13.40
N LYS A 136 -5.47 -23.65 14.62
CA LYS A 136 -5.44 -24.37 15.91
C LYS A 136 -6.00 -23.47 17.01
#